data_e07743fb2c881a03e2f7e7db282f01ea
#
_entry.id   e07743fb2c881a03e2f7e7db282f01ea
#
_cell.length_a   1.000
_cell.length_b   1.000
_cell.length_c   1.000
_cell.angle_alpha   90.00
_cell.angle_beta   90.00
_cell.angle_gamma   90.00
#
_symmetry.space_group_name_H-M   'P 1'
#
loop_
_entity.id
_entity.type
_entity.pdbx_description
1 polymer ?
#
loop_
_entity_poly.entity_id
_entity_poly.type
_entity_poly.pdbx_seq_one_letter_code
_entity_poly.pdbx_strand_id
1 'polypeptide(L)'
;MEVGVYAYDNIPLKVQDNIEEIIKKHFNRADCIEVQMPLLQQEELWKRSGRFDKYIEEGVMMTSETDKGNYCLAPTAEEAITAFVENRVTSHKQLPVIFYQIGPKFRNEIRNRGYLLSGHSRNRRKSN
;
A
#
# COMPACT_ATOMS: atom_id res chain seq x y z
N MET A 1 0.71 22.70 5.91
CA MET A 1 0.49 21.27 5.57
C MET A 1 0.32 20.49 6.85
N GLU A 2 -0.61 19.53 6.85
CA GLU A 2 -0.78 18.64 8.00
C GLU A 2 0.39 17.66 8.11
N VAL A 3 0.71 17.25 9.33
CA VAL A 3 1.79 16.28 9.59
C VAL A 3 1.44 14.94 8.90
N GLY A 4 2.37 14.42 8.11
CA GLY A 4 2.17 13.16 7.36
C GLY A 4 1.63 13.34 5.94
N VAL A 5 1.37 14.57 5.51
CA VAL A 5 0.98 14.88 4.13
C VAL A 5 2.00 15.83 3.53
N TYR A 6 2.81 15.33 2.60
CA TYR A 6 3.93 16.06 2.02
C TYR A 6 3.73 16.28 0.52
N ALA A 7 4.17 17.44 0.06
CA ALA A 7 4.42 17.68 -1.35
C ALA A 7 5.93 17.60 -1.60
N TYR A 8 6.30 16.92 -2.65
CA TYR A 8 7.69 16.83 -3.08
C TYR A 8 7.92 17.76 -4.27
N ASP A 9 9.00 18.52 -4.22
CA ASP A 9 9.47 19.27 -5.37
C ASP A 9 10.47 18.44 -6.22
N ASN A 10 11.15 19.10 -7.15
CA ASN A 10 12.02 18.43 -8.12
C ASN A 10 13.17 17.62 -7.47
N ILE A 11 13.79 18.12 -6.38
CA ILE A 11 14.95 17.44 -5.79
C ILE A 11 14.56 16.14 -5.06
N PRO A 12 13.60 16.14 -4.11
CA PRO A 12 13.10 14.92 -3.50
C PRO A 12 12.56 13.90 -4.51
N LEU A 13 11.85 14.36 -5.57
CA LEU A 13 11.36 13.45 -6.61
C LEU A 13 12.50 12.75 -7.35
N LYS A 14 13.55 13.48 -7.76
CA LYS A 14 14.72 12.84 -8.39
C LYS A 14 15.44 11.87 -7.48
N VAL A 15 15.52 12.16 -6.18
CA VAL A 15 16.11 11.23 -5.21
C VAL A 15 15.27 9.97 -5.11
N GLN A 16 13.94 10.11 -5.04
CA GLN A 16 13.02 8.98 -5.01
C GLN A 16 13.16 8.13 -6.27
N ASP A 17 13.12 8.75 -7.46
CA ASP A 17 13.25 8.05 -8.74
C ASP A 17 14.56 7.25 -8.81
N ASN A 18 15.68 7.84 -8.40
CA ASN A 18 16.97 7.15 -8.38
C ASN A 18 16.99 5.95 -7.42
N ILE A 19 16.37 6.08 -6.25
CA ILE A 19 16.25 4.98 -5.28
C ILE A 19 15.39 3.86 -5.87
N GLU A 20 14.26 4.21 -6.46
CA GLU A 20 13.36 3.25 -7.10
C GLU A 20 14.06 2.51 -8.26
N GLU A 21 14.82 3.22 -9.08
CA GLU A 21 15.58 2.62 -10.17
C GLU A 21 16.61 1.60 -9.65
N ILE A 22 17.34 1.93 -8.59
CA ILE A 22 18.29 1.01 -7.95
C ILE A 22 17.57 -0.24 -7.44
N ILE A 23 16.44 -0.08 -6.73
CA ILE A 23 15.65 -1.19 -6.21
C ILE A 23 15.15 -2.08 -7.35
N LYS A 24 14.53 -1.49 -8.38
CA LYS A 24 14.02 -2.20 -9.56
C LYS A 24 15.11 -3.00 -10.27
N LYS A 25 16.28 -2.41 -10.44
CA LYS A 25 17.43 -3.09 -11.03
C LYS A 25 17.84 -4.35 -10.26
N HIS A 26 17.81 -4.31 -8.93
CA HIS A 26 18.14 -5.47 -8.11
C HIS A 26 17.04 -6.54 -8.16
N PHE A 27 15.78 -6.16 -8.05
CA PHE A 27 14.67 -7.10 -8.13
C PHE A 27 14.55 -7.75 -9.52
N ASN A 28 14.74 -6.99 -10.59
CA ASN A 28 14.73 -7.53 -11.96
C ASN A 28 15.85 -8.54 -12.21
N ARG A 29 17.04 -8.34 -11.60
CA ARG A 29 18.13 -9.31 -11.66
C ARG A 29 17.84 -10.61 -10.90
N ALA A 30 16.93 -10.55 -9.94
CA ALA A 30 16.48 -11.70 -9.15
C ALA A 30 15.17 -12.31 -9.73
N ASP A 31 14.85 -12.00 -10.98
CA ASP A 31 13.64 -12.47 -11.69
C ASP A 31 12.33 -12.17 -10.94
N CYS A 32 12.30 -11.08 -10.17
CA CYS A 32 11.08 -10.60 -9.52
C CYS A 32 10.19 -9.86 -10.52
N ILE A 33 8.90 -10.02 -10.39
CA ILE A 33 7.89 -9.42 -11.29
C ILE A 33 7.32 -8.16 -10.64
N GLU A 34 7.49 -7.01 -11.30
CA GLU A 34 6.86 -5.76 -10.86
C GLU A 34 5.36 -5.81 -11.14
N VAL A 35 4.57 -5.43 -10.15
CA VAL A 35 3.11 -5.31 -10.24
C VAL A 35 2.66 -3.97 -9.67
N GLN A 36 1.50 -3.50 -10.11
CA GLN A 36 0.87 -2.30 -9.59
C GLN A 36 -0.57 -2.63 -9.17
N MET A 37 -0.80 -2.67 -7.87
CA MET A 37 -2.13 -2.89 -7.32
C MET A 37 -2.86 -1.57 -7.12
N PRO A 38 -4.20 -1.55 -7.23
CA PRO A 38 -4.99 -0.36 -6.98
C PRO A 38 -4.82 0.14 -5.53
N LEU A 39 -4.76 1.45 -5.38
CA LEU A 39 -4.70 2.10 -4.06
C LEU A 39 -6.08 2.10 -3.38
N LEU A 40 -7.12 2.27 -4.17
CA LEU A 40 -8.51 2.15 -3.71
C LEU A 40 -8.93 0.69 -3.87
N GLN A 41 -9.25 0.04 -2.78
CA GLN A 41 -9.58 -1.39 -2.73
C GLN A 41 -10.97 -1.59 -2.15
N GLN A 42 -11.66 -2.64 -2.60
CA GLN A 42 -12.95 -3.00 -2.04
C GLN A 42 -12.78 -3.55 -0.62
N GLU A 43 -13.67 -3.14 0.27
CA GLU A 43 -13.70 -3.59 1.66
C GLU A 43 -13.77 -5.12 1.77
N GLU A 44 -14.51 -5.78 0.86
CA GLU A 44 -14.69 -7.21 0.83
C GLU A 44 -13.36 -7.99 0.70
N LEU A 45 -12.39 -7.43 -0.03
CA LEU A 45 -11.06 -8.02 -0.14
C LEU A 45 -10.39 -8.17 1.24
N TRP A 46 -10.54 -7.17 2.08
CA TRP A 46 -9.98 -7.10 3.44
C TRP A 46 -10.75 -7.97 4.43
N LYS A 47 -12.07 -8.10 4.24
CA LYS A 47 -12.90 -9.03 5.02
C LYS A 47 -12.51 -10.48 4.76
N ARG A 48 -12.22 -10.83 3.51
CA ARG A 48 -11.74 -12.18 3.15
C ARG A 48 -10.44 -12.57 3.87
N SER A 49 -9.52 -11.63 4.08
CA SER A 49 -8.28 -11.88 4.83
C SER A 49 -8.48 -11.91 6.35
N GLY A 50 -9.66 -11.50 6.83
CA GLY A 50 -9.95 -11.36 8.26
C GLY A 50 -9.24 -10.19 8.95
N ARG A 51 -8.60 -9.30 8.17
CA ARG A 51 -7.81 -8.18 8.71
C ARG A 51 -8.57 -6.86 8.75
N PHE A 52 -9.76 -6.78 8.14
CA PHE A 52 -10.53 -5.54 8.06
C PHE A 52 -10.85 -4.97 9.44
N ASP A 53 -11.53 -5.74 10.28
CA ASP A 53 -11.97 -5.28 11.59
C ASP A 53 -10.80 -4.85 12.48
N LYS A 54 -9.72 -5.63 12.47
CA LYS A 54 -8.51 -5.30 13.21
C LYS A 54 -7.92 -3.95 12.81
N TYR A 55 -7.82 -3.67 11.50
CA TYR A 55 -7.29 -2.39 11.02
C TYR A 55 -8.24 -1.21 11.27
N ILE A 56 -9.55 -1.45 11.35
CA ILE A 56 -10.53 -0.44 11.78
C ILE A 56 -10.37 -0.15 13.28
N GLU A 57 -10.32 -1.18 14.13
CA GLU A 57 -10.14 -1.04 15.57
C GLU A 57 -8.83 -0.32 15.94
N GLU A 58 -7.74 -0.68 15.26
CA GLU A 58 -6.44 -0.02 15.40
C GLU A 58 -6.43 1.41 14.83
N GLY A 59 -7.48 1.82 14.11
CA GLY A 59 -7.60 3.12 13.49
C GLY A 59 -6.64 3.36 12.33
N VAL A 60 -6.05 2.32 11.76
CA VAL A 60 -5.06 2.39 10.67
C VAL A 60 -5.75 2.54 9.29
N MET A 61 -6.92 1.90 9.13
CA MET A 61 -7.65 1.88 7.86
C MET A 61 -8.37 3.21 7.61
N MET A 62 -8.23 3.72 6.40
CA MET A 62 -9.06 4.81 5.88
C MET A 62 -10.12 4.23 4.95
N THR A 63 -11.38 4.43 5.29
CA THR A 63 -12.52 3.93 4.51
C THR A 63 -13.29 5.06 3.84
N SER A 64 -13.99 4.72 2.77
CA SER A 64 -14.92 5.60 2.06
C SER A 64 -16.14 4.81 1.63
N GLU A 65 -17.31 5.32 1.95
CA GLU A 65 -18.60 4.79 1.47
C GLU A 65 -19.01 5.55 0.23
N THR A 66 -19.48 4.84 -0.79
CA THR A 66 -19.96 5.39 -2.03
C THR A 66 -21.24 4.68 -2.45
N ASP A 67 -21.98 5.26 -3.40
CA ASP A 67 -23.13 4.63 -4.05
C ASP A 67 -22.81 3.31 -4.78
N LYS A 68 -21.54 3.06 -5.08
CA LYS A 68 -21.04 1.85 -5.75
C LYS A 68 -20.47 0.80 -4.80
N GLY A 69 -20.47 1.07 -3.50
CA GLY A 69 -19.97 0.17 -2.47
C GLY A 69 -18.97 0.82 -1.52
N ASN A 70 -18.45 0.01 -0.63
CA ASN A 70 -17.51 0.43 0.39
C ASN A 70 -16.08 0.15 -0.07
N TYR A 71 -15.23 1.14 0.09
CA TYR A 71 -13.82 1.09 -0.29
C TYR A 71 -12.92 1.49 0.86
N CYS A 72 -11.67 1.06 0.78
CA CYS A 72 -10.61 1.49 1.67
C CYS A 72 -9.36 1.90 0.87
N LEU A 73 -8.60 2.84 1.42
CA LEU A 73 -7.26 3.15 0.90
C LEU A 73 -6.27 2.11 1.42
N ALA A 74 -5.50 1.54 0.51
CA ALA A 74 -4.58 0.44 0.79
C ALA A 74 -3.49 0.83 1.81
N PRO A 75 -3.54 0.30 3.05
CA PRO A 75 -2.45 0.46 4.01
C PRO A 75 -1.26 -0.45 3.68
N THR A 76 -1.50 -1.48 2.89
CA THR A 76 -0.53 -2.44 2.39
C THR A 76 -1.05 -3.04 1.07
N ALA A 77 -0.23 -3.81 0.36
CA ALA A 77 -0.60 -4.39 -0.93
C ALA A 77 -0.82 -5.91 -0.89
N GLU A 78 -0.54 -6.58 0.23
CA GLU A 78 -0.52 -8.04 0.31
C GLU A 78 -1.86 -8.67 -0.06
N GLU A 79 -2.98 -8.15 0.42
CA GLU A 79 -4.31 -8.67 0.10
C GLU A 79 -4.59 -8.63 -1.41
N ALA A 80 -4.28 -7.49 -2.03
CA ALA A 80 -4.50 -7.31 -3.46
C ALA A 80 -3.56 -8.18 -4.30
N ILE A 81 -2.29 -8.29 -3.92
CA ILE A 81 -1.32 -9.16 -4.59
C ILE A 81 -1.72 -10.63 -4.43
N THR A 82 -2.16 -11.04 -3.24
CA THR A 82 -2.62 -12.41 -3.00
C THR A 82 -3.82 -12.76 -3.88
N ALA A 83 -4.82 -11.90 -3.94
CA ALA A 83 -5.98 -12.10 -4.82
C ALA A 83 -5.60 -12.10 -6.31
N PHE A 84 -4.62 -11.28 -6.70
CA PHE A 84 -4.09 -11.27 -8.06
C PHE A 84 -3.37 -12.58 -8.42
N VAL A 85 -2.57 -13.10 -7.49
CA VAL A 85 -1.84 -14.37 -7.66
C VAL A 85 -2.79 -15.55 -7.71
N GLU A 86 -3.80 -15.59 -6.85
CA GLU A 86 -4.84 -16.63 -6.80
C GLU A 86 -5.47 -16.89 -8.18
N ASN A 87 -5.63 -15.85 -8.98
CA ASN A 87 -6.19 -15.94 -10.32
C ASN A 87 -5.18 -16.22 -11.44
N ARG A 88 -3.87 -16.17 -11.14
CA ARG A 88 -2.82 -16.32 -12.15
C ARG A 88 -1.95 -17.56 -11.99
N VAL A 89 -1.69 -17.98 -10.77
CA VAL A 89 -0.89 -19.17 -10.49
C VAL A 89 -1.83 -20.36 -10.35
N THR A 90 -1.98 -21.10 -11.42
CA THR A 90 -2.92 -22.25 -11.52
C THR A 90 -2.20 -23.60 -11.38
N SER A 91 -0.87 -23.63 -11.38
CA SER A 91 -0.07 -24.85 -11.25
C SER A 91 1.19 -24.60 -10.40
N HIS A 92 1.53 -25.63 -9.60
CA HIS A 92 2.78 -25.62 -8.82
C HIS A 92 4.05 -25.50 -9.69
N LYS A 93 3.96 -25.85 -10.98
CA LYS A 93 5.06 -25.71 -11.94
C LYS A 93 5.41 -24.23 -12.26
N GLN A 94 4.52 -23.31 -11.91
CA GLN A 94 4.73 -21.86 -12.06
C GLN A 94 5.46 -21.24 -10.86
N LEU A 95 5.75 -22.04 -9.83
CA LEU A 95 6.46 -21.63 -8.62
C LEU A 95 7.94 -22.03 -8.69
N PRO A 96 8.86 -21.29 -8.07
CA PRO A 96 8.59 -20.08 -7.29
C PRO A 96 8.33 -18.85 -8.17
N VAL A 97 7.49 -17.92 -7.69
CA VAL A 97 7.28 -16.61 -8.30
C VAL A 97 7.34 -15.54 -7.21
N ILE A 98 8.03 -14.44 -7.49
CA ILE A 98 8.20 -13.33 -6.56
C ILE A 98 7.63 -12.08 -7.20
N PHE A 99 6.64 -11.48 -6.55
CA PHE A 99 6.07 -10.20 -6.97
C PHE A 99 6.55 -9.09 -6.05
N TYR A 100 6.74 -7.90 -6.61
CA TYR A 100 7.01 -6.70 -5.82
C TYR A 100 6.23 -5.52 -6.34
N GLN A 101 6.00 -4.54 -5.47
CA GLN A 101 5.37 -3.28 -5.81
C GLN A 101 6.06 -2.14 -5.09
N ILE A 102 6.37 -1.07 -5.82
CA ILE A 102 6.79 0.21 -5.27
C ILE A 102 5.64 1.19 -5.47
N GLY A 103 5.25 1.89 -4.43
CA GLY A 103 4.16 2.86 -4.51
C GLY A 103 3.63 3.28 -3.14
N PRO A 104 2.79 4.33 -3.12
CA PRO A 104 2.26 4.89 -1.89
C PRO A 104 1.38 3.89 -1.13
N LYS A 105 1.36 4.05 0.18
CA LYS A 105 0.48 3.35 1.12
C LYS A 105 -0.15 4.37 2.05
N PHE A 106 -1.38 4.10 2.46
CA PHE A 106 -2.17 5.04 3.25
C PHE A 106 -2.50 4.42 4.61
N ARG A 107 -1.92 4.99 5.67
CA ARG A 107 -2.18 4.56 7.04
C ARG A 107 -2.55 5.76 7.88
N ASN A 108 -3.62 5.64 8.65
CA ASN A 108 -4.03 6.66 9.61
C ASN A 108 -3.28 6.40 10.93
N GLU A 109 -2.01 6.83 11.00
CA GLU A 109 -1.16 6.62 12.16
C GLU A 109 -1.26 7.77 13.14
N ILE A 110 -1.33 7.45 14.44
CA ILE A 110 -1.42 8.44 15.53
C ILE A 110 -0.09 9.17 15.73
N ARG A 111 1.05 8.56 15.38
CA ARG A 111 2.39 9.14 15.49
C ARG A 111 3.23 8.80 14.27
N ASN A 112 3.54 9.82 13.50
CA ASN A 112 4.56 9.71 12.46
C ASN A 112 5.95 9.79 13.08
N ARG A 113 6.71 8.71 12.98
CA ARG A 113 8.12 8.69 13.36
C ARG A 113 8.98 8.94 12.12
N GLY A 114 9.36 10.18 11.90
CA GLY A 114 10.36 10.56 10.90
C GLY A 114 9.80 11.14 9.60
N TYR A 115 10.55 12.07 9.03
CA TYR A 115 10.16 12.87 7.86
C TYR A 115 10.34 12.14 6.52
N LEU A 116 11.05 11.01 6.48
CA LEU A 116 11.50 10.39 5.23
C LEU A 116 10.84 9.07 4.86
N LEU A 117 10.14 8.41 5.78
CA LEU A 117 9.66 7.03 5.56
C LEU A 117 8.16 6.82 5.81
N SER A 118 7.43 7.84 6.25
CA SER A 118 5.99 7.69 6.41
C SER A 118 5.28 7.96 5.10
N GLY A 119 4.65 6.95 4.56
CA GLY A 119 3.60 7.13 3.57
C GLY A 119 2.54 8.10 4.11
N HIS A 120 1.69 8.61 3.26
CA HIS A 120 0.66 9.58 3.58
C HIS A 120 -0.16 9.10 4.78
N SER A 121 0.08 9.67 5.96
CA SER A 121 -0.68 9.37 7.15
C SER A 121 -1.39 10.63 7.64
N ARG A 122 -2.63 10.49 8.07
CA ARG A 122 -3.45 11.54 8.63
C ARG A 122 -3.45 11.41 10.16
N ASN A 123 -3.04 12.46 10.87
CA ASN A 123 -3.27 12.55 12.31
C ASN A 123 -4.76 12.80 12.58
N ARG A 124 -5.41 11.88 13.25
CA ARG A 124 -6.72 12.10 13.83
C ARG A 124 -6.57 12.93 15.11
N ARG A 125 -7.01 14.18 15.11
CA ARG A 125 -7.23 14.89 16.39
C ARG A 125 -8.39 14.20 17.11
N LYS A 126 -8.16 13.74 18.33
CA LYS A 126 -9.26 13.46 19.24
C LYS A 126 -9.88 14.81 19.58
N SER A 127 -11.09 15.06 19.14
CA SER A 127 -11.92 16.09 19.73
C SER A 127 -12.30 15.62 21.13
N ASN A 128 -11.86 16.34 22.14
CA ASN A 128 -12.43 16.25 23.47
C ASN A 128 -13.85 16.78 23.46
#